data_75037e8e8f32f92287dc9f256cb26676
#
_entry.id   75037e8e8f32f92287dc9f256cb26676
#
_cell.length_a   1.000
_cell.length_b   1.000
_cell.length_c   1.000
_cell.angle_alpha   90.00
_cell.angle_beta   90.00
_cell.angle_gamma   90.00
#
_symmetry.space_group_name_H-M   'P 1'
#
loop_
_entity.id
_entity.type
_entity.pdbx_description
1 polymer ?
#
loop_
_entity_poly.entity_id
_entity_poly.type
_entity_poly.pdbx_seq_one_letter_code
_entity_poly.pdbx_strand_id
1 'polypeptide(L)'
;MYKYTLIIFILSNLYAASPSPVFGENGMVVSSNINASKVGISILKKGGNAIDAAVAVGFALAVTDPGNTGLGGGGFMVSVTSEGEIFTQDHREKAPANSKQNMFLDENNNVVEGQSLHSRSSSGVPGTVDGLINAWTDYGSGNIGLHQLLTPAIKLAEKGYELSHTQANELNYFK
;
A
#
# COMPACT_ATOMS: atom_id res chain seq x y z
N MET A 1 -2.09 53.90 -8.56
CA MET A 1 -1.78 52.85 -9.57
C MET A 1 -1.26 51.57 -8.95
N TYR A 2 -0.33 51.58 -8.00
CA TYR A 2 0.29 50.39 -7.37
C TYR A 2 -0.65 49.48 -6.55
N LYS A 3 -1.73 49.99 -5.96
CA LYS A 3 -2.68 49.19 -5.15
C LYS A 3 -3.44 48.15 -5.98
N TYR A 4 -3.76 48.42 -7.22
CA TYR A 4 -4.49 47.48 -8.10
C TYR A 4 -3.57 46.46 -8.74
N THR A 5 -2.29 46.80 -8.97
CA THR A 5 -1.26 45.88 -9.48
C THR A 5 -0.98 44.75 -8.48
N LEU A 6 -0.96 45.07 -7.17
CA LEU A 6 -0.75 44.05 -6.12
C LEU A 6 -1.93 43.05 -6.02
N ILE A 7 -3.17 43.55 -6.19
CA ILE A 7 -4.38 42.72 -6.14
C ILE A 7 -4.40 41.73 -7.32
N ILE A 8 -4.02 42.19 -8.52
CA ILE A 8 -3.94 41.31 -9.71
C ILE A 8 -2.89 40.23 -9.54
N PHE A 9 -1.73 40.54 -8.91
CA PHE A 9 -0.66 39.58 -8.66
C PHE A 9 -1.07 38.53 -7.62
N ILE A 10 -1.87 38.91 -6.62
CA ILE A 10 -2.40 37.96 -5.61
C ILE A 10 -3.46 37.05 -6.25
N LEU A 11 -4.32 37.56 -7.11
CA LEU A 11 -5.36 36.79 -7.78
C LEU A 11 -4.79 35.80 -8.83
N SER A 12 -3.67 36.10 -9.47
CA SER A 12 -3.04 35.20 -10.43
C SER A 12 -2.40 33.95 -9.78
N ASN A 13 -2.08 34.03 -8.48
CA ASN A 13 -1.55 32.88 -7.73
C ASN A 13 -2.64 31.96 -7.15
N LEU A 14 -3.92 32.31 -7.27
CA LEU A 14 -5.04 31.49 -6.80
C LEU A 14 -5.44 30.39 -7.81
N TYR A 15 -4.95 30.41 -9.03
CA TYR A 15 -5.10 29.32 -9.98
C TYR A 15 -3.96 28.31 -9.82
N ALA A 16 -3.96 27.57 -8.72
CA ALA A 16 -3.24 26.31 -8.67
C ALA A 16 -3.94 25.37 -9.64
N ALA A 17 -3.44 25.28 -10.87
CA ALA A 17 -3.96 24.36 -11.85
C ALA A 17 -3.78 22.94 -11.31
N SER A 18 -4.89 22.26 -11.07
CA SER A 18 -4.83 20.82 -10.83
C SER A 18 -4.21 20.17 -12.06
N PRO A 19 -3.32 19.20 -11.90
CA PRO A 19 -2.76 18.49 -13.05
C PRO A 19 -3.90 17.88 -13.88
N SER A 20 -3.77 17.93 -15.19
CA SER A 20 -4.76 17.33 -16.09
C SER A 20 -4.93 15.83 -15.76
N PRO A 21 -6.16 15.30 -15.83
CA PRO A 21 -6.39 13.88 -15.66
C PRO A 21 -5.54 13.05 -16.63
N VAL A 22 -5.00 11.95 -16.13
CA VAL A 22 -4.28 10.97 -16.96
C VAL A 22 -5.26 9.87 -17.35
N PHE A 23 -5.29 9.51 -18.62
CA PHE A 23 -6.16 8.47 -19.15
C PHE A 23 -5.33 7.27 -19.60
N GLY A 24 -5.82 6.06 -19.32
CA GLY A 24 -5.24 4.82 -19.79
C GLY A 24 -6.22 4.09 -20.70
N GLU A 25 -5.84 3.78 -21.96
CA GLU A 25 -6.69 3.09 -22.91
C GLU A 25 -6.85 1.59 -22.58
N ASN A 26 -5.77 0.94 -22.14
CA ASN A 26 -5.74 -0.52 -21.94
C ASN A 26 -5.65 -0.92 -20.47
N GLY A 27 -5.58 0.05 -19.57
CA GLY A 27 -5.49 -0.16 -18.12
C GLY A 27 -4.68 0.93 -17.44
N MET A 28 -4.87 1.03 -16.13
CA MET A 28 -4.18 2.00 -15.31
C MET A 28 -3.82 1.38 -13.96
N VAL A 29 -2.68 1.77 -13.42
CA VAL A 29 -2.24 1.39 -12.07
C VAL A 29 -1.81 2.65 -11.33
N VAL A 30 -2.39 2.85 -10.16
CA VAL A 30 -2.05 3.97 -9.26
C VAL A 30 -1.67 3.41 -7.90
N SER A 31 -0.55 3.86 -7.35
CA SER A 31 -0.10 3.50 -6.00
C SER A 31 0.72 4.64 -5.40
N SER A 32 1.03 4.54 -4.11
CA SER A 32 1.87 5.52 -3.40
C SER A 32 3.32 5.58 -3.89
N ASN A 33 3.78 4.59 -4.66
CA ASN A 33 5.16 4.54 -5.17
C ASN A 33 5.20 4.22 -6.67
N ILE A 34 5.94 5.03 -7.42
CA ILE A 34 6.07 4.89 -8.88
C ILE A 34 6.67 3.54 -9.30
N ASN A 35 7.59 2.96 -8.50
CA ASN A 35 8.16 1.66 -8.81
C ASN A 35 7.12 0.55 -8.68
N ALA A 36 6.26 0.60 -7.66
CA ALA A 36 5.15 -0.33 -7.50
C ALA A 36 4.11 -0.17 -8.63
N SER A 37 3.76 1.06 -9.02
CA SER A 37 2.87 1.30 -10.17
C SER A 37 3.46 0.72 -11.47
N LYS A 38 4.77 0.88 -11.72
CA LYS A 38 5.46 0.28 -12.87
C LYS A 38 5.41 -1.26 -12.84
N VAL A 39 5.49 -1.87 -11.65
CA VAL A 39 5.33 -3.32 -11.49
C VAL A 39 3.94 -3.74 -11.94
N GLY A 40 2.88 -3.11 -11.45
CA GLY A 40 1.51 -3.43 -11.85
C GLY A 40 1.27 -3.29 -13.36
N ILE A 41 1.74 -2.21 -13.98
CA ILE A 41 1.69 -2.03 -15.44
C ILE A 41 2.44 -3.14 -16.17
N SER A 42 3.59 -3.59 -15.64
CA SER A 42 4.34 -4.70 -16.24
C SER A 42 3.56 -6.02 -16.21
N ILE A 43 2.80 -6.26 -15.13
CA ILE A 43 1.95 -7.46 -15.02
C ILE A 43 0.78 -7.39 -16.00
N LEU A 44 0.08 -6.26 -16.10
CA LEU A 44 -0.97 -6.06 -17.09
C LEU A 44 -0.47 -6.31 -18.53
N LYS A 45 0.70 -5.77 -18.89
CA LYS A 45 1.33 -5.96 -20.20
C LYS A 45 1.70 -7.43 -20.50
N LYS A 46 1.87 -8.26 -19.48
CA LYS A 46 2.14 -9.70 -19.62
C LYS A 46 0.88 -10.55 -19.71
N GLY A 47 -0.29 -9.93 -19.75
CA GLY A 47 -1.58 -10.62 -19.82
C GLY A 47 -2.19 -10.99 -18.48
N GLY A 48 -1.70 -10.40 -17.38
CA GLY A 48 -2.36 -10.45 -16.08
C GLY A 48 -3.60 -9.57 -16.05
N ASN A 49 -4.53 -9.89 -15.16
CA ASN A 49 -5.71 -9.07 -14.91
C ASN A 49 -5.44 -8.02 -13.80
N ALA A 50 -6.48 -7.29 -13.41
CA ALA A 50 -6.37 -6.25 -12.37
C ALA A 50 -5.94 -6.83 -11.01
N ILE A 51 -6.37 -8.06 -10.68
CA ILE A 51 -6.00 -8.73 -9.41
C ILE A 51 -4.53 -9.14 -9.43
N ASP A 52 -4.03 -9.74 -10.52
CA ASP A 52 -2.60 -10.04 -10.67
C ASP A 52 -1.76 -8.78 -10.49
N ALA A 53 -2.18 -7.67 -11.11
CA ALA A 53 -1.49 -6.39 -10.98
C ALA A 53 -1.54 -5.86 -9.54
N ALA A 54 -2.70 -5.91 -8.88
CA ALA A 54 -2.86 -5.45 -7.50
C ALA A 54 -2.00 -6.25 -6.51
N VAL A 55 -1.94 -7.57 -6.68
CA VAL A 55 -1.12 -8.46 -5.85
C VAL A 55 0.37 -8.14 -6.03
N ALA A 56 0.84 -8.01 -7.26
CA ALA A 56 2.24 -7.67 -7.52
C ALA A 56 2.60 -6.26 -6.99
N VAL A 57 1.67 -5.29 -7.09
CA VAL A 57 1.82 -3.96 -6.51
C VAL A 57 1.89 -4.04 -4.98
N GLY A 58 1.03 -4.82 -4.33
CA GLY A 58 1.04 -5.01 -2.89
C GLY A 58 2.39 -5.51 -2.37
N PHE A 59 2.96 -6.53 -3.00
CA PHE A 59 4.31 -7.01 -2.66
C PHE A 59 5.41 -5.99 -2.99
N ALA A 60 5.28 -5.25 -4.08
CA ALA A 60 6.24 -4.19 -4.42
C ALA A 60 6.18 -3.03 -3.42
N LEU A 61 4.99 -2.65 -2.96
CA LEU A 61 4.80 -1.62 -1.94
C LEU A 61 5.41 -2.03 -0.60
N ALA A 62 5.32 -3.30 -0.21
CA ALA A 62 5.97 -3.80 1.01
C ALA A 62 7.50 -3.54 1.03
N VAL A 63 8.11 -3.37 -0.17
CA VAL A 63 9.52 -2.98 -0.32
C VAL A 63 9.68 -1.48 -0.46
N THR A 64 8.84 -0.83 -1.28
CA THR A 64 9.06 0.56 -1.73
C THR A 64 8.33 1.60 -0.89
N ASP A 65 7.45 1.18 0.02
CA ASP A 65 6.71 2.07 0.93
C ASP A 65 6.52 1.40 2.31
N PRO A 66 7.61 0.97 2.98
CA PRO A 66 7.53 0.15 4.20
C PRO A 66 6.96 0.89 5.41
N GLY A 67 6.85 2.22 5.36
CA GLY A 67 6.24 3.01 6.43
C GLY A 67 4.71 2.93 6.46
N ASN A 68 4.08 2.63 5.32
CA ASN A 68 2.62 2.61 5.17
C ASN A 68 2.09 1.23 4.79
N THR A 69 2.95 0.35 4.27
CA THR A 69 2.60 -1.00 3.81
C THR A 69 3.61 -2.01 4.30
N GLY A 70 3.26 -3.28 4.31
CA GLY A 70 4.23 -4.30 4.71
C GLY A 70 3.64 -5.69 4.83
N LEU A 71 4.54 -6.69 4.82
CA LEU A 71 4.15 -8.09 4.99
C LEU A 71 3.62 -8.40 6.41
N GLY A 72 3.97 -7.55 7.39
CA GLY A 72 3.50 -7.65 8.77
C GLY A 72 2.16 -6.96 9.03
N GLY A 73 1.57 -6.35 8.01
CA GLY A 73 0.29 -5.65 8.07
C GLY A 73 -0.88 -6.49 7.58
N GLY A 74 -1.92 -5.80 7.19
CA GLY A 74 -3.13 -6.36 6.59
C GLY A 74 -3.79 -5.35 5.66
N GLY A 75 -5.04 -5.60 5.29
CA GLY A 75 -5.75 -4.69 4.40
C GLY A 75 -7.13 -5.18 4.02
N PHE A 76 -7.69 -4.47 3.05
CA PHE A 76 -8.98 -4.76 2.45
C PHE A 76 -8.86 -4.69 0.94
N MET A 77 -9.65 -5.49 0.25
CA MET A 77 -9.78 -5.42 -1.19
C MET A 77 -11.25 -5.27 -1.57
N VAL A 78 -11.52 -4.37 -2.50
CA VAL A 78 -12.81 -4.27 -3.20
C VAL A 78 -12.49 -4.35 -4.68
N SER A 79 -13.13 -5.26 -5.38
CA SER A 79 -12.87 -5.49 -6.79
C SER A 79 -14.15 -5.73 -7.59
N VAL A 80 -14.09 -5.39 -8.86
CA VAL A 80 -15.15 -5.64 -9.83
C VAL A 80 -14.54 -6.45 -10.97
N THR A 81 -15.13 -7.61 -11.28
CA THR A 81 -14.68 -8.46 -12.38
C THR A 81 -15.11 -7.87 -13.75
N SER A 82 -14.60 -8.43 -14.83
CA SER A 82 -15.04 -8.10 -16.21
C SER A 82 -16.53 -8.40 -16.45
N GLU A 83 -17.07 -9.36 -15.73
CA GLU A 83 -18.49 -9.76 -15.78
C GLU A 83 -19.38 -8.84 -14.91
N GLY A 84 -18.79 -7.89 -14.17
CA GLY A 84 -19.50 -6.96 -13.28
C GLY A 84 -19.76 -7.52 -11.88
N GLU A 85 -19.22 -8.68 -11.53
CA GLU A 85 -19.31 -9.21 -10.18
C GLU A 85 -18.44 -8.42 -9.24
N ILE A 86 -18.98 -8.09 -8.05
CA ILE A 86 -18.25 -7.37 -7.00
C ILE A 86 -17.87 -8.38 -5.92
N PHE A 87 -16.59 -8.41 -5.55
CA PHE A 87 -16.15 -9.12 -4.37
C PHE A 87 -15.39 -8.21 -3.41
N THR A 88 -15.45 -8.54 -2.14
CA THR A 88 -14.71 -7.87 -1.07
C THR A 88 -13.93 -8.90 -0.28
N GLN A 89 -12.75 -8.51 0.17
CA GLN A 89 -11.91 -9.35 1.01
C GLN A 89 -11.41 -8.54 2.19
N ASP A 90 -11.57 -9.11 3.38
CA ASP A 90 -11.01 -8.61 4.63
C ASP A 90 -9.84 -9.50 5.03
N HIS A 91 -8.64 -8.97 4.92
CA HIS A 91 -7.40 -9.61 5.37
C HIS A 91 -6.65 -8.72 6.37
N ARG A 92 -7.41 -7.97 7.17
CA ARG A 92 -6.87 -7.17 8.25
C ARG A 92 -6.18 -8.05 9.29
N GLU A 93 -5.25 -7.46 10.03
CA GLU A 93 -4.59 -8.10 11.18
C GLU A 93 -5.61 -8.52 12.24
N LYS A 94 -5.34 -9.64 12.86
CA LYS A 94 -6.17 -10.18 13.94
C LYS A 94 -5.40 -10.19 15.26
N ALA A 95 -6.10 -10.10 16.37
CA ALA A 95 -5.50 -10.30 17.67
C ALA A 95 -4.95 -11.73 17.77
N PRO A 96 -3.78 -11.95 18.40
CA PRO A 96 -3.29 -13.30 18.69
C PRO A 96 -4.31 -14.12 19.50
N ALA A 97 -4.36 -15.42 19.28
CA ALA A 97 -5.32 -16.33 19.94
C ALA A 97 -5.27 -16.26 21.48
N ASN A 98 -4.12 -15.93 22.04
CA ASN A 98 -3.91 -15.79 23.50
C ASN A 98 -4.19 -14.38 24.04
N SER A 99 -4.72 -13.47 23.22
CA SER A 99 -5.04 -12.12 23.66
C SER A 99 -6.14 -12.14 24.73
N LYS A 100 -5.98 -11.25 25.72
CA LYS A 100 -6.92 -11.09 26.83
C LYS A 100 -7.33 -9.62 26.94
N GLN A 101 -8.52 -9.37 27.48
CA GLN A 101 -9.05 -8.03 27.63
C GLN A 101 -8.14 -7.11 28.47
N ASN A 102 -7.45 -7.67 29.47
CA ASN A 102 -6.60 -6.95 30.39
C ASN A 102 -5.10 -7.12 30.14
N MET A 103 -4.68 -7.56 28.94
CA MET A 103 -3.29 -7.92 28.64
C MET A 103 -2.30 -6.74 28.71
N PHE A 104 -2.79 -5.51 28.79
CA PHE A 104 -2.01 -4.29 28.89
C PHE A 104 -2.22 -3.56 30.22
N LEU A 105 -2.82 -4.24 31.22
CA LEU A 105 -3.06 -3.73 32.55
C LEU A 105 -2.13 -4.41 33.55
N ASP A 106 -1.80 -3.69 34.62
CA ASP A 106 -1.11 -4.27 35.78
C ASP A 106 -2.09 -5.04 36.71
N GLU A 107 -1.59 -5.57 37.81
CA GLU A 107 -2.36 -6.32 38.80
C GLU A 107 -3.46 -5.47 39.48
N ASN A 108 -3.34 -4.13 39.43
CA ASN A 108 -4.29 -3.17 39.97
C ASN A 108 -5.27 -2.63 38.92
N ASN A 109 -5.28 -3.21 37.71
CA ASN A 109 -6.03 -2.75 36.55
C ASN A 109 -5.65 -1.34 36.03
N ASN A 110 -4.44 -0.86 36.29
CA ASN A 110 -3.94 0.36 35.68
C ASN A 110 -3.28 0.04 34.33
N VAL A 111 -3.35 1.00 33.40
CA VAL A 111 -2.68 0.89 32.10
C VAL A 111 -1.16 0.90 32.30
N VAL A 112 -0.48 -0.11 31.76
CA VAL A 112 0.99 -0.13 31.72
C VAL A 112 1.42 0.71 30.50
N GLU A 113 2.05 1.86 30.78
CA GLU A 113 2.44 2.83 29.74
C GLU A 113 3.34 2.20 28.69
N GLY A 114 3.03 2.46 27.42
CA GLY A 114 3.78 1.96 26.26
C GLY A 114 3.59 0.49 25.94
N GLN A 115 2.99 -0.32 26.79
CA GLN A 115 2.88 -1.76 26.57
C GLN A 115 2.02 -2.10 25.36
N SER A 116 0.94 -1.37 25.12
CA SER A 116 0.06 -1.54 23.95
C SER A 116 0.67 -1.05 22.63
N LEU A 117 1.79 -0.31 22.69
CA LEU A 117 2.46 0.27 21.52
C LEU A 117 3.78 -0.44 21.19
N HIS A 118 4.54 -0.83 22.21
CA HIS A 118 5.94 -1.25 22.02
C HIS A 118 6.22 -2.68 22.48
N SER A 119 5.27 -3.37 23.11
CA SER A 119 5.48 -4.74 23.55
C SER A 119 5.29 -5.74 22.40
N ARG A 120 5.89 -6.93 22.54
CA ARG A 120 5.64 -8.03 21.62
C ARG A 120 4.18 -8.48 21.60
N SER A 121 3.48 -8.29 22.71
CA SER A 121 2.05 -8.63 22.84
C SER A 121 1.13 -7.68 22.08
N SER A 122 1.61 -6.51 21.67
CA SER A 122 0.82 -5.53 20.90
C SER A 122 0.79 -5.84 19.40
N SER A 123 1.63 -6.77 18.92
CA SER A 123 1.66 -7.14 17.50
C SER A 123 0.45 -7.98 17.12
N GLY A 124 -0.24 -7.60 16.05
CA GLY A 124 -1.29 -8.40 15.42
C GLY A 124 -0.73 -9.58 14.62
N VAL A 125 -1.57 -10.56 14.34
CA VAL A 125 -1.27 -11.62 13.36
C VAL A 125 -1.45 -11.03 11.97
N PRO A 126 -0.41 -11.02 11.12
CA PRO A 126 -0.46 -10.40 9.80
C PRO A 126 -1.46 -11.07 8.84
N GLY A 127 -2.09 -10.27 7.99
CA GLY A 127 -3.02 -10.74 6.98
C GLY A 127 -2.59 -10.44 5.52
N THR A 128 -1.62 -9.54 5.29
CA THR A 128 -1.25 -9.09 3.94
C THR A 128 -0.90 -10.25 3.01
N VAL A 129 -0.02 -11.15 3.43
CA VAL A 129 0.44 -12.26 2.57
C VAL A 129 -0.70 -13.20 2.25
N ASP A 130 -1.46 -13.61 3.26
CA ASP A 130 -2.61 -14.50 3.12
C ASP A 130 -3.66 -13.88 2.17
N GLY A 131 -4.02 -12.60 2.41
CA GLY A 131 -4.99 -11.89 1.60
C GLY A 131 -4.57 -11.74 0.13
N LEU A 132 -3.34 -11.34 -0.13
CA LEU A 132 -2.85 -11.19 -1.50
C LEU A 132 -2.76 -12.53 -2.23
N ILE A 133 -2.33 -13.59 -1.56
CA ILE A 133 -2.25 -14.94 -2.17
C ILE A 133 -3.65 -15.49 -2.43
N ASN A 134 -4.60 -15.34 -1.51
CA ASN A 134 -5.97 -15.79 -1.70
C ASN A 134 -6.64 -15.02 -2.85
N ALA A 135 -6.47 -13.69 -2.92
CA ALA A 135 -6.99 -12.90 -4.04
C ALA A 135 -6.46 -13.38 -5.39
N TRP A 136 -5.16 -13.66 -5.48
CA TRP A 136 -4.55 -14.20 -6.70
C TRP A 136 -5.05 -15.61 -7.03
N THR A 137 -5.19 -16.48 -6.04
CA THR A 137 -5.65 -17.86 -6.22
C THR A 137 -7.09 -17.91 -6.73
N ASP A 138 -7.96 -17.08 -6.18
CA ASP A 138 -9.40 -17.11 -6.43
C ASP A 138 -9.80 -16.30 -7.68
N TYR A 139 -9.10 -15.18 -7.95
CA TYR A 139 -9.52 -14.19 -8.94
C TYR A 139 -8.40 -13.76 -9.90
N GLY A 140 -7.21 -14.31 -9.81
CA GLY A 140 -6.13 -14.06 -10.74
C GLY A 140 -6.48 -14.56 -12.14
N SER A 141 -5.79 -14.07 -13.16
CA SER A 141 -6.06 -14.42 -14.57
C SER A 141 -5.72 -15.88 -14.92
N GLY A 142 -4.95 -16.57 -14.08
CA GLY A 142 -4.35 -17.87 -14.41
C GLY A 142 -3.15 -17.79 -15.36
N ASN A 143 -2.89 -16.63 -15.96
CA ASN A 143 -1.78 -16.42 -16.91
C ASN A 143 -0.45 -16.10 -16.23
N ILE A 144 -0.49 -15.59 -15.01
CA ILE A 144 0.67 -15.10 -14.26
C ILE A 144 0.89 -15.98 -13.04
N GLY A 145 1.99 -16.72 -13.02
CA GLY A 145 2.36 -17.55 -11.85
C GLY A 145 2.86 -16.72 -10.68
N LEU A 146 2.73 -17.24 -9.46
CA LEU A 146 3.12 -16.57 -8.23
C LEU A 146 4.56 -16.06 -8.26
N HIS A 147 5.50 -16.85 -8.75
CA HIS A 147 6.90 -16.43 -8.90
C HIS A 147 7.04 -15.19 -9.80
N GLN A 148 6.22 -15.09 -10.85
CA GLN A 148 6.26 -13.93 -11.74
C GLN A 148 5.69 -12.67 -11.08
N LEU A 149 4.71 -12.80 -10.18
CA LEU A 149 4.16 -11.70 -9.39
C LEU A 149 5.17 -11.19 -8.35
N LEU A 150 5.88 -12.10 -7.68
CA LEU A 150 6.82 -11.77 -6.59
C LEU A 150 8.17 -11.28 -7.11
N THR A 151 8.64 -11.78 -8.26
CA THR A 151 9.97 -11.45 -8.81
C THR A 151 10.26 -9.95 -8.88
N PRO A 152 9.35 -9.06 -9.30
CA PRO A 152 9.64 -7.62 -9.31
C PRO A 152 9.92 -7.04 -7.92
N ALA A 153 9.15 -7.44 -6.90
CA ALA A 153 9.37 -7.01 -5.53
C ALA A 153 10.71 -7.53 -4.97
N ILE A 154 11.03 -8.81 -5.24
CA ILE A 154 12.32 -9.41 -4.88
C ILE A 154 13.48 -8.61 -5.49
N LYS A 155 13.39 -8.28 -6.78
CA LYS A 155 14.43 -7.48 -7.46
C LYS A 155 14.58 -6.08 -6.88
N LEU A 156 13.48 -5.42 -6.48
CA LEU A 156 13.52 -4.13 -5.81
C LEU A 156 14.22 -4.23 -4.44
N ALA A 157 13.97 -5.31 -3.70
CA ALA A 157 14.62 -5.56 -2.41
C ALA A 157 16.12 -5.87 -2.56
N GLU A 158 16.49 -6.69 -3.54
CA GLU A 158 17.89 -7.11 -3.76
C GLU A 158 18.76 -5.99 -4.36
N LYS A 159 18.22 -5.26 -5.34
CA LYS A 159 19.00 -4.26 -6.10
C LYS A 159 18.88 -2.86 -5.53
N GLY A 160 17.89 -2.64 -4.67
CA GLY A 160 17.52 -1.31 -4.22
C GLY A 160 16.77 -0.52 -5.30
N TYR A 161 16.31 0.66 -4.91
CA TYR A 161 15.62 1.62 -5.77
C TYR A 161 15.92 3.04 -5.29
N GLU A 162 15.70 4.03 -6.15
CA GLU A 162 15.88 5.42 -5.80
C GLU A 162 14.75 5.90 -4.86
N LEU A 163 15.15 6.43 -3.70
CA LEU A 163 14.21 6.97 -2.71
C LEU A 163 13.72 8.34 -3.16
N SER A 164 12.44 8.62 -2.92
CA SER A 164 11.94 9.98 -2.98
C SER A 164 12.54 10.83 -1.85
N HIS A 165 12.54 12.16 -2.03
CA HIS A 165 13.00 13.08 -0.98
C HIS A 165 12.23 12.88 0.34
N THR A 166 10.92 12.67 0.27
CA THR A 166 10.07 12.39 1.43
C THR A 166 10.50 11.12 2.15
N GLN A 167 10.65 10.01 1.44
CA GLN A 167 11.10 8.74 2.03
C GLN A 167 12.50 8.83 2.64
N ALA A 168 13.41 9.56 1.98
CA ALA A 168 14.75 9.78 2.52
C ALA A 168 14.72 10.56 3.85
N ASN A 169 13.85 11.56 3.95
CA ASN A 169 13.66 12.32 5.19
C ASN A 169 13.04 11.48 6.30
N GLU A 170 12.03 10.67 6.00
CA GLU A 170 11.41 9.75 6.97
C GLU A 170 12.43 8.76 7.53
N LEU A 171 13.23 8.12 6.67
CA LEU A 171 14.28 7.20 7.11
C LEU A 171 15.35 7.89 7.96
N ASN A 172 15.67 9.15 7.67
CA ASN A 172 16.63 9.93 8.48
C ASN A 172 16.08 10.33 9.84
N TYR A 173 14.76 10.45 9.98
CA TYR A 173 14.12 10.77 11.27
C TYR A 173 14.28 9.63 12.30
N PHE A 174 14.41 8.39 11.86
CA PHE A 174 14.54 7.19 12.72
C PHE A 174 16.01 6.78 12.96
N LYS A 175 16.98 7.59 12.58
CA LYS A 175 18.39 7.40 12.90
C LYS A 175 18.73 8.01 14.27
#